data_42c39131d5fcd2d47fb7e5e4c9fae0b5
#
_entry.id   42c39131d5fcd2d47fb7e5e4c9fae0b5
#
_cell.length_a   1.000
_cell.length_b   1.000
_cell.length_c   1.000
_cell.angle_alpha   90.00
_cell.angle_beta   90.00
_cell.angle_gamma   90.00
#
_symmetry.space_group_name_H-M   'P 1'
#
loop_
_entity.id
_entity.type
_entity.pdbx_description
1 polymer ?
#
loop_
_entity_poly.entity_id
_entity_poly.type
_entity_poly.pdbx_seq_one_letter_code
_entity_poly.pdbx_strand_id
1 'polypeptide(L)'
;MLLSISISGQRRILNIPDINGYMTLKCDLHMHTVFSDGNVWPTYRVFEAYRDGLDAIAISDHIEYVPKKEFIPIDFNAAWKIAESSASEGNIILIHAAEITRDMPPGHLNALFIKDASLLKKDSAYDAIEAAVNQGAFIQWNHPGWKAQEKDGIPKLYPLHKKLLEKGWIHGIEFFNEFEYYPKILDWCIQYKLAVTGNSDVHGIISEIYTKPKDISRPMTLVFARERTSASLKEALFAGRTLVWANDIVAGKEEFAKPFFYQCISVGKPYYENNRNTYFEIANKSDIPFTLINGSAGAPETLKLEPNSITRVALGRKVTLPLIYDVKNVLTGENSVLRVELKY
;
A
#
# COMPACT_ATOMS: atom_id res chain seq x y z
N MET A 1 -21.81 -16.82 -26.24
CA MET A 1 -21.31 -15.56 -26.78
C MET A 1 -20.83 -14.73 -25.59
N LEU A 2 -19.53 -14.85 -25.25
CA LEU A 2 -18.92 -14.07 -24.17
C LEU A 2 -18.76 -12.65 -24.69
N LEU A 3 -19.46 -11.69 -24.09
CA LEU A 3 -19.20 -10.27 -24.30
C LEU A 3 -17.82 -9.98 -23.73
N SER A 4 -16.81 -9.87 -24.58
CA SER A 4 -15.56 -9.23 -24.22
C SER A 4 -15.86 -7.76 -23.98
N ILE A 5 -15.88 -7.36 -22.71
CA ILE A 5 -15.88 -5.94 -22.36
C ILE A 5 -14.48 -5.44 -22.70
N SER A 6 -14.35 -4.82 -23.88
CA SER A 6 -13.12 -4.10 -24.23
C SER A 6 -12.88 -3.06 -23.14
N ILE A 7 -11.72 -3.13 -22.47
CA ILE A 7 -11.29 -2.11 -21.50
C ILE A 7 -11.05 -0.81 -22.30
N SER A 8 -12.08 0.00 -22.48
CA SER A 8 -12.05 1.25 -23.27
C SER A 8 -11.98 2.48 -22.36
N GLY A 9 -11.02 2.49 -21.44
CA GLY A 9 -10.71 3.64 -20.60
C GLY A 9 -9.24 4.00 -20.70
N GLN A 10 -8.92 5.30 -20.62
CA GLN A 10 -7.52 5.71 -20.55
C GLN A 10 -6.95 5.31 -19.18
N ARG A 11 -5.87 4.51 -19.21
CA ARG A 11 -5.12 4.16 -18.00
C ARG A 11 -4.46 5.40 -17.42
N ARG A 12 -4.62 5.66 -16.13
CA ARG A 12 -3.88 6.71 -15.43
C ARG A 12 -2.40 6.33 -15.36
N ILE A 13 -1.54 7.26 -15.68
CA ILE A 13 -0.10 7.13 -15.46
C ILE A 13 0.21 7.75 -14.10
N LEU A 14 0.78 6.94 -13.21
CA LEU A 14 1.25 7.39 -11.90
C LEU A 14 2.77 7.55 -11.97
N ASN A 15 3.26 8.76 -11.73
CA ASN A 15 4.69 9.08 -11.69
C ASN A 15 5.26 8.69 -10.32
N ILE A 16 5.44 7.39 -10.12
CA ILE A 16 6.06 6.81 -8.93
C ILE A 16 7.38 6.19 -9.37
N PRO A 17 8.52 6.65 -8.86
CA PRO A 17 9.82 6.18 -9.31
C PRO A 17 10.13 4.77 -8.82
N ASP A 18 10.98 4.11 -9.57
CA ASP A 18 11.66 2.88 -9.15
C ASP A 18 12.75 3.21 -8.13
N ILE A 19 13.12 2.25 -7.30
CA ILE A 19 14.31 2.35 -6.44
C ILE A 19 15.42 1.45 -6.99
N ASN A 20 16.68 1.73 -6.61
CA ASN A 20 17.84 1.01 -7.16
C ASN A 20 17.69 -0.51 -7.09
N GLY A 21 17.63 -1.15 -8.26
CA GLY A 21 17.54 -2.60 -8.42
C GLY A 21 16.11 -3.17 -8.34
N TYR A 22 15.07 -2.32 -8.18
CA TYR A 22 13.68 -2.76 -8.06
C TYR A 22 12.73 -1.84 -8.83
N MET A 23 11.74 -2.45 -9.49
CA MET A 23 10.57 -1.78 -10.05
C MET A 23 9.55 -1.53 -8.94
N THR A 24 8.89 -0.39 -8.97
CA THR A 24 7.83 -0.04 -8.02
C THR A 24 6.47 -0.45 -8.57
N LEU A 25 5.92 -1.55 -8.06
CA LEU A 25 4.58 -2.03 -8.42
C LEU A 25 3.54 -1.40 -7.49
N LYS A 26 2.51 -0.82 -8.08
CA LYS A 26 1.37 -0.21 -7.39
C LYS A 26 0.29 -1.25 -7.20
N CYS A 27 0.02 -1.63 -5.96
CA CYS A 27 -0.84 -2.76 -5.63
C CYS A 27 -1.99 -2.35 -4.70
N ASP A 28 -3.15 -2.99 -4.88
CA ASP A 28 -4.22 -3.03 -3.89
C ASP A 28 -4.51 -4.49 -3.56
N LEU A 29 -4.21 -4.87 -2.33
CA LEU A 29 -4.16 -6.28 -1.90
C LEU A 29 -5.38 -6.68 -1.06
N HIS A 30 -6.42 -5.81 -1.02
CA HIS A 30 -7.62 -6.03 -0.22
C HIS A 30 -8.83 -5.37 -0.88
N MET A 31 -9.71 -6.16 -1.48
CA MET A 31 -10.95 -5.71 -2.09
C MET A 31 -11.98 -6.83 -2.21
N HIS A 32 -13.26 -6.44 -2.21
CA HIS A 32 -14.41 -7.34 -2.20
C HIS A 32 -15.27 -7.24 -3.45
N THR A 33 -15.99 -8.32 -3.76
CA THR A 33 -16.89 -8.42 -4.88
C THR A 33 -18.28 -8.91 -4.44
N VAL A 34 -19.18 -9.11 -5.39
CA VAL A 34 -20.52 -9.69 -5.13
C VAL A 34 -20.46 -11.12 -4.59
N PHE A 35 -19.32 -11.79 -4.66
CA PHE A 35 -19.13 -13.15 -4.12
C PHE A 35 -18.98 -13.17 -2.59
N SER A 36 -18.80 -12.00 -1.96
CA SER A 36 -18.99 -11.79 -0.53
C SER A 36 -19.98 -10.65 -0.29
N ASP A 37 -19.57 -9.57 0.29
CA ASP A 37 -20.39 -8.41 0.64
C ASP A 37 -20.14 -7.17 -0.25
N GLY A 38 -19.15 -7.22 -1.13
CA GLY A 38 -18.91 -6.18 -2.13
C GLY A 38 -20.05 -6.08 -3.16
N ASN A 39 -20.18 -4.92 -3.80
CA ASN A 39 -21.32 -4.59 -4.67
C ASN A 39 -20.98 -4.59 -6.17
N VAL A 40 -19.76 -4.99 -6.55
CA VAL A 40 -19.31 -4.99 -7.94
C VAL A 40 -18.90 -6.38 -8.43
N TRP A 41 -18.97 -6.57 -9.73
CA TRP A 41 -18.57 -7.80 -10.39
C TRP A 41 -17.03 -7.90 -10.48
N PRO A 42 -16.42 -9.09 -10.40
CA PRO A 42 -14.95 -9.25 -10.36
C PRO A 42 -14.20 -8.57 -11.51
N THR A 43 -14.72 -8.65 -12.75
CA THR A 43 -14.08 -7.97 -13.90
C THR A 43 -14.09 -6.46 -13.79
N TYR A 44 -15.04 -5.90 -13.03
CA TYR A 44 -15.08 -4.47 -12.76
C TYR A 44 -13.94 -4.03 -11.82
N ARG A 45 -13.53 -4.85 -10.85
CA ARG A 45 -12.33 -4.59 -10.02
C ARG A 45 -11.07 -4.49 -10.88
N VAL A 46 -10.95 -5.34 -11.90
CA VAL A 46 -9.85 -5.27 -12.86
C VAL A 46 -9.90 -3.97 -13.66
N PHE A 47 -11.09 -3.59 -14.15
CA PHE A 47 -11.28 -2.33 -14.86
C PHE A 47 -10.90 -1.11 -14.00
N GLU A 48 -11.33 -1.07 -12.73
CA GLU A 48 -10.96 -0.01 -11.78
C GLU A 48 -9.45 0.04 -11.58
N ALA A 49 -8.79 -1.11 -11.38
CA ALA A 49 -7.35 -1.20 -11.22
C ALA A 49 -6.59 -0.67 -12.45
N TYR A 50 -7.02 -1.07 -13.65
CA TYR A 50 -6.45 -0.59 -14.90
C TYR A 50 -6.60 0.92 -15.04
N ARG A 51 -7.82 1.43 -14.87
CA ARG A 51 -8.11 2.87 -14.95
C ARG A 51 -7.27 3.69 -13.97
N ASP A 52 -7.13 3.21 -12.74
CA ASP A 52 -6.42 3.91 -11.66
C ASP A 52 -4.88 3.73 -11.73
N GLY A 53 -4.37 2.96 -12.69
CA GLY A 53 -2.93 2.80 -12.93
C GLY A 53 -2.24 1.77 -12.05
N LEU A 54 -2.99 0.86 -11.42
CA LEU A 54 -2.41 -0.22 -10.61
C LEU A 54 -1.71 -1.27 -11.48
N ASP A 55 -0.74 -1.96 -10.90
CA ASP A 55 0.01 -3.06 -11.52
C ASP A 55 -0.49 -4.43 -11.05
N ALA A 56 -0.99 -4.51 -9.81
CA ALA A 56 -1.49 -5.75 -9.23
C ALA A 56 -2.69 -5.51 -8.30
N ILE A 57 -3.57 -6.50 -8.24
CA ILE A 57 -4.69 -6.52 -7.30
C ILE A 57 -4.89 -7.91 -6.70
N ALA A 58 -5.44 -7.95 -5.48
CA ALA A 58 -5.97 -9.16 -4.88
C ALA A 58 -7.46 -8.98 -4.62
N ILE A 59 -8.28 -9.85 -5.21
CA ILE A 59 -9.70 -9.97 -4.84
C ILE A 59 -9.74 -10.95 -3.66
N SER A 60 -10.13 -10.43 -2.49
CA SER A 60 -10.04 -11.14 -1.21
C SER A 60 -11.41 -11.33 -0.56
N ASP A 61 -12.38 -11.82 -1.32
CA ASP A 61 -13.73 -12.06 -0.80
C ASP A 61 -13.71 -12.90 0.49
N HIS A 62 -14.62 -12.58 1.42
CA HIS A 62 -14.75 -13.24 2.71
C HIS A 62 -15.06 -14.74 2.60
N ILE A 63 -14.43 -15.55 3.46
CA ILE A 63 -14.73 -16.99 3.58
C ILE A 63 -15.94 -17.22 4.49
N GLU A 64 -16.07 -16.48 5.58
CA GLU A 64 -17.10 -16.72 6.59
C GLU A 64 -18.35 -15.83 6.42
N TYR A 65 -18.19 -14.69 5.74
CA TYR A 65 -19.26 -13.72 5.56
C TYR A 65 -19.70 -13.61 4.10
N VAL A 66 -20.78 -14.33 3.75
CA VAL A 66 -21.33 -14.42 2.37
C VAL A 66 -22.81 -14.04 2.40
N PRO A 67 -23.16 -12.75 2.57
CA PRO A 67 -24.55 -12.33 2.76
C PRO A 67 -25.44 -12.56 1.52
N LYS A 68 -24.87 -12.65 0.32
CA LYS A 68 -25.59 -12.83 -0.94
C LYS A 68 -25.77 -14.28 -1.38
N LYS A 69 -25.49 -15.25 -0.50
CA LYS A 69 -25.53 -16.70 -0.80
C LYS A 69 -26.86 -17.23 -1.31
N GLU A 70 -27.96 -16.52 -1.07
CA GLU A 70 -29.28 -16.88 -1.59
C GLU A 70 -29.42 -16.59 -3.09
N PHE A 71 -28.63 -15.64 -3.62
CA PHE A 71 -28.69 -15.20 -5.01
C PHE A 71 -27.46 -15.61 -5.82
N ILE A 72 -26.32 -15.78 -5.17
CA ILE A 72 -25.03 -16.10 -5.79
C ILE A 72 -24.52 -17.41 -5.17
N PRO A 73 -24.31 -18.47 -5.97
CA PRO A 73 -23.75 -19.72 -5.47
C PRO A 73 -22.40 -19.51 -4.79
N ILE A 74 -22.18 -20.19 -3.67
CA ILE A 74 -20.90 -20.13 -2.95
C ILE A 74 -19.85 -20.91 -3.75
N ASP A 75 -18.90 -20.18 -4.35
CA ASP A 75 -17.63 -20.69 -4.86
C ASP A 75 -16.55 -19.67 -4.51
N PHE A 76 -15.74 -19.94 -3.50
CA PHE A 76 -14.70 -19.06 -3.01
C PHE A 76 -13.57 -18.78 -4.03
N ASN A 77 -13.53 -19.53 -5.13
CA ASN A 77 -12.58 -19.33 -6.22
C ASN A 77 -13.19 -18.58 -7.42
N ALA A 78 -14.51 -18.38 -7.44
CA ALA A 78 -15.22 -17.85 -8.60
C ALA A 78 -14.77 -16.43 -8.97
N ALA A 79 -14.62 -15.54 -7.99
CA ALA A 79 -14.24 -14.15 -8.24
C ALA A 79 -12.89 -14.06 -8.96
N TRP A 80 -11.89 -14.79 -8.51
CA TRP A 80 -10.58 -14.87 -9.15
C TRP A 80 -10.69 -15.45 -10.58
N LYS A 81 -11.37 -16.59 -10.77
CA LYS A 81 -11.54 -17.23 -12.09
C LYS A 81 -12.24 -16.31 -13.10
N ILE A 82 -13.28 -15.58 -12.66
CA ILE A 82 -14.03 -14.65 -13.52
C ILE A 82 -13.16 -13.45 -13.93
N ALA A 83 -12.32 -12.96 -13.05
CA ALA A 83 -11.46 -11.79 -13.28
C ALA A 83 -10.23 -12.11 -14.15
N GLU A 84 -9.81 -13.38 -14.26
CA GLU A 84 -8.52 -13.80 -14.83
C GLU A 84 -8.31 -13.33 -16.29
N SER A 85 -9.30 -13.53 -17.17
CA SER A 85 -9.18 -13.09 -18.57
C SER A 85 -9.03 -11.57 -18.68
N SER A 86 -9.88 -10.82 -17.97
CA SER A 86 -9.83 -9.35 -17.97
C SER A 86 -8.51 -8.82 -17.39
N ALA A 87 -7.98 -9.47 -16.36
CA ALA A 87 -6.70 -9.11 -15.77
C ALA A 87 -5.55 -9.32 -16.75
N SER A 88 -5.55 -10.45 -17.49
CA SER A 88 -4.58 -10.73 -18.55
C SER A 88 -4.65 -9.70 -19.66
N GLU A 89 -5.86 -9.37 -20.15
CA GLU A 89 -6.08 -8.36 -21.20
C GLU A 89 -5.64 -6.96 -20.76
N GLY A 90 -5.91 -6.60 -19.48
CA GLY A 90 -5.52 -5.32 -18.89
C GLY A 90 -4.04 -5.26 -18.44
N ASN A 91 -3.30 -6.37 -18.60
CA ASN A 91 -1.94 -6.50 -18.07
C ASN A 91 -1.85 -6.14 -16.58
N ILE A 92 -2.83 -6.65 -15.78
CA ILE A 92 -2.88 -6.54 -14.32
C ILE A 92 -2.47 -7.88 -13.71
N ILE A 93 -1.57 -7.87 -12.77
CA ILE A 93 -1.24 -9.07 -11.97
C ILE A 93 -2.40 -9.33 -11.02
N LEU A 94 -3.17 -10.38 -11.30
CA LEU A 94 -4.28 -10.80 -10.45
C LEU A 94 -3.79 -11.85 -9.44
N ILE A 95 -3.89 -11.53 -8.16
CA ILE A 95 -3.50 -12.42 -7.07
C ILE A 95 -4.72 -13.20 -6.63
N HIS A 96 -4.60 -14.54 -6.59
CA HIS A 96 -5.64 -15.39 -6.00
C HIS A 96 -5.58 -15.24 -4.48
N ALA A 97 -6.67 -14.76 -3.89
CA ALA A 97 -6.75 -14.41 -2.47
C ALA A 97 -8.12 -14.73 -1.89
N ALA A 98 -8.20 -14.73 -0.58
CA ALA A 98 -9.45 -14.71 0.18
C ALA A 98 -9.21 -14.14 1.57
N GLU A 99 -10.24 -13.59 2.19
CA GLU A 99 -10.19 -13.08 3.55
C GLU A 99 -10.75 -14.08 4.54
N ILE A 100 -9.91 -14.51 5.48
CA ILE A 100 -10.31 -15.26 6.68
C ILE A 100 -10.91 -14.25 7.66
N THR A 101 -12.23 -14.31 7.84
CA THR A 101 -13.03 -13.31 8.57
C THR A 101 -13.42 -13.84 9.94
N ARG A 102 -12.81 -13.31 10.98
CA ARG A 102 -13.02 -13.76 12.37
C ARG A 102 -13.15 -12.58 13.31
N ASP A 103 -13.75 -12.82 14.45
CA ASP A 103 -13.71 -11.86 15.57
C ASP A 103 -12.29 -11.69 16.07
N MET A 104 -12.01 -10.53 16.66
CA MET A 104 -10.72 -10.25 17.30
C MET A 104 -10.62 -10.96 18.66
N PRO A 105 -9.59 -11.76 18.93
CA PRO A 105 -8.48 -12.19 18.07
C PRO A 105 -8.78 -13.42 17.19
N PRO A 106 -8.21 -13.59 15.99
CA PRO A 106 -7.16 -12.79 15.39
C PRO A 106 -7.66 -11.59 14.59
N GLY A 107 -8.98 -11.41 14.40
CA GLY A 107 -9.55 -10.47 13.46
C GLY A 107 -9.52 -11.01 12.03
N HIS A 108 -9.49 -10.11 11.06
CA HIS A 108 -9.49 -10.43 9.65
C HIS A 108 -8.08 -10.58 9.08
N LEU A 109 -7.86 -11.59 8.24
CA LEU A 109 -6.58 -11.83 7.59
C LEU A 109 -6.76 -12.19 6.13
N ASN A 110 -6.08 -11.50 5.23
CA ASN A 110 -5.99 -11.90 3.84
C ASN A 110 -4.94 -13.00 3.65
N ALA A 111 -5.34 -14.07 2.97
CA ALA A 111 -4.45 -15.10 2.46
C ALA A 111 -4.22 -14.85 0.96
N LEU A 112 -3.04 -14.32 0.60
CA LEU A 112 -2.67 -13.98 -0.77
C LEU A 112 -1.85 -15.12 -1.40
N PHE A 113 -1.96 -15.29 -2.72
CA PHE A 113 -1.26 -16.33 -3.50
C PHE A 113 -1.64 -17.76 -3.10
N ILE A 114 -2.90 -17.97 -2.74
CA ILE A 114 -3.47 -19.30 -2.50
C ILE A 114 -3.73 -20.03 -3.81
N LYS A 115 -3.92 -21.35 -3.72
CA LYS A 115 -4.29 -22.21 -4.87
C LYS A 115 -5.77 -22.52 -4.88
N ASP A 116 -6.36 -22.68 -3.70
CA ASP A 116 -7.76 -23.01 -3.50
C ASP A 116 -8.29 -22.35 -2.22
N ALA A 117 -9.16 -21.37 -2.38
CA ALA A 117 -9.77 -20.62 -1.28
C ALA A 117 -10.75 -21.50 -0.48
N SER A 118 -11.33 -22.54 -1.07
CA SER A 118 -12.29 -23.42 -0.37
C SER A 118 -11.66 -24.17 0.79
N LEU A 119 -10.35 -24.41 0.74
CA LEU A 119 -9.60 -25.07 1.82
C LEU A 119 -9.49 -24.21 3.08
N LEU A 120 -9.77 -22.90 2.98
CA LEU A 120 -9.73 -21.97 4.12
C LEU A 120 -11.02 -22.04 4.96
N LYS A 121 -12.09 -22.66 4.46
CA LYS A 121 -13.33 -22.85 5.21
C LYS A 121 -13.12 -23.88 6.31
N LYS A 122 -12.75 -23.41 7.50
CA LYS A 122 -12.45 -24.22 8.70
C LYS A 122 -13.24 -23.69 9.89
N ASP A 123 -13.41 -24.54 10.92
CA ASP A 123 -14.11 -24.15 12.14
C ASP A 123 -13.30 -23.16 12.97
N SER A 124 -11.99 -23.37 13.08
CA SER A 124 -11.12 -22.46 13.83
C SER A 124 -10.31 -21.51 12.92
N ALA A 125 -10.05 -20.30 13.42
CA ALA A 125 -9.16 -19.34 12.75
C ALA A 125 -7.75 -19.91 12.54
N TYR A 126 -7.25 -20.64 13.54
CA TYR A 126 -5.92 -21.23 13.48
C TYR A 126 -5.80 -22.24 12.33
N ASP A 127 -6.77 -23.15 12.17
CA ASP A 127 -6.76 -24.15 11.11
C ASP A 127 -6.95 -23.53 9.71
N ALA A 128 -7.73 -22.44 9.61
CA ALA A 128 -7.88 -21.68 8.37
C ALA A 128 -6.54 -21.03 7.95
N ILE A 129 -5.85 -20.39 8.90
CA ILE A 129 -4.54 -19.79 8.67
C ILE A 129 -3.49 -20.86 8.33
N GLU A 130 -3.49 -21.98 9.04
CA GLU A 130 -2.60 -23.12 8.74
C GLU A 130 -2.83 -23.68 7.33
N ALA A 131 -4.11 -23.83 6.92
CA ALA A 131 -4.45 -24.26 5.58
C ALA A 131 -4.00 -23.27 4.49
N ALA A 132 -4.01 -21.97 4.77
CA ALA A 132 -3.47 -20.96 3.88
C ALA A 132 -1.92 -21.02 3.80
N VAL A 133 -1.26 -21.11 4.94
CA VAL A 133 0.21 -21.22 5.02
C VAL A 133 0.71 -22.48 4.31
N ASN A 134 0.01 -23.61 4.45
CA ASN A 134 0.35 -24.86 3.76
C ASN A 134 0.22 -24.75 2.23
N GLN A 135 -0.53 -23.78 1.71
CA GLN A 135 -0.56 -23.43 0.28
C GLN A 135 0.57 -22.48 -0.13
N GLY A 136 1.39 -22.01 0.81
CA GLY A 136 2.43 -21.01 0.61
C GLY A 136 1.88 -19.58 0.50
N ALA A 137 0.74 -19.31 1.16
CA ALA A 137 0.13 -17.99 1.16
C ALA A 137 0.97 -16.96 1.91
N PHE A 138 0.92 -15.72 1.45
CA PHE A 138 1.31 -14.55 2.23
C PHE A 138 0.10 -14.14 3.07
N ILE A 139 0.25 -14.13 4.38
CA ILE A 139 -0.81 -13.75 5.31
C ILE A 139 -0.64 -12.29 5.71
N GLN A 140 -1.65 -11.50 5.42
CA GLN A 140 -1.75 -10.09 5.81
C GLN A 140 -2.79 -9.95 6.91
N TRP A 141 -2.43 -9.32 8.03
CA TRP A 141 -3.39 -8.94 9.05
C TRP A 141 -4.04 -7.61 8.68
N ASN A 142 -5.36 -7.65 8.46
CA ASN A 142 -6.15 -6.54 7.94
C ASN A 142 -6.59 -5.58 9.07
N HIS A 143 -6.68 -4.29 8.78
CA HIS A 143 -7.26 -3.22 9.62
C HIS A 143 -7.22 -3.49 11.15
N PRO A 144 -6.02 -3.64 11.74
CA PRO A 144 -5.85 -4.19 13.10
C PRO A 144 -6.43 -3.33 14.22
N GLY A 145 -6.81 -2.09 13.94
CA GLY A 145 -7.49 -1.16 14.85
C GLY A 145 -8.91 -0.83 14.44
N TRP A 146 -9.54 -1.62 13.57
CA TRP A 146 -10.91 -1.38 13.12
C TRP A 146 -11.88 -1.30 14.30
N LYS A 147 -12.61 -0.16 14.42
CA LYS A 147 -13.41 0.17 15.60
C LYS A 147 -14.58 -0.78 15.85
N ALA A 148 -15.02 -1.56 14.86
CA ALA A 148 -16.03 -2.59 15.08
C ALA A 148 -15.50 -3.72 15.97
N GLN A 149 -14.18 -3.99 15.94
CA GLN A 149 -13.51 -5.03 16.73
C GLN A 149 -12.63 -4.45 17.84
N GLU A 150 -11.96 -3.31 17.60
CA GLU A 150 -11.15 -2.58 18.59
C GLU A 150 -11.76 -1.19 18.82
N LYS A 151 -12.63 -1.07 19.80
CA LYS A 151 -13.47 0.13 20.03
C LYS A 151 -12.68 1.44 20.20
N ASP A 152 -11.46 1.35 20.73
CA ASP A 152 -10.55 2.50 20.89
C ASP A 152 -9.76 2.84 19.60
N GLY A 153 -9.87 2.03 18.55
CA GLY A 153 -9.13 2.20 17.30
C GLY A 153 -7.63 1.89 17.40
N ILE A 154 -7.18 1.32 18.51
CA ILE A 154 -5.76 1.06 18.76
C ILE A 154 -5.45 -0.43 18.56
N PRO A 155 -4.55 -0.78 17.62
CA PRO A 155 -4.13 -2.17 17.42
C PRO A 155 -3.52 -2.79 18.68
N LYS A 156 -3.85 -4.08 18.94
CA LYS A 156 -3.36 -4.84 20.10
C LYS A 156 -2.82 -6.20 19.68
N LEU A 157 -1.68 -6.60 20.25
CA LEU A 157 -1.11 -7.95 20.07
C LEU A 157 -1.67 -8.90 21.12
N TYR A 158 -2.66 -9.69 20.73
CA TYR A 158 -3.21 -10.77 21.58
C TYR A 158 -2.31 -12.02 21.55
N PRO A 159 -2.50 -12.97 22.49
CA PRO A 159 -1.69 -14.20 22.53
C PRO A 159 -1.68 -14.99 21.21
N LEU A 160 -2.82 -15.02 20.50
CA LEU A 160 -2.89 -15.70 19.19
C LEU A 160 -2.02 -15.01 18.15
N HIS A 161 -2.02 -13.66 18.08
CA HIS A 161 -1.14 -12.93 17.14
C HIS A 161 0.33 -13.22 17.44
N LYS A 162 0.73 -13.21 18.72
CA LYS A 162 2.12 -13.53 19.14
C LYS A 162 2.52 -14.93 18.68
N LYS A 163 1.64 -15.93 18.90
CA LYS A 163 1.86 -17.31 18.46
C LYS A 163 2.01 -17.41 16.92
N LEU A 164 1.18 -16.66 16.17
CA LEU A 164 1.25 -16.65 14.70
C LEU A 164 2.54 -15.96 14.21
N LEU A 165 2.95 -14.86 14.85
CA LEU A 165 4.20 -14.16 14.56
C LEU A 165 5.43 -15.03 14.87
N GLU A 166 5.45 -15.71 16.01
CA GLU A 166 6.52 -16.64 16.41
C GLU A 166 6.67 -17.82 15.43
N LYS A 167 5.55 -18.27 14.83
CA LYS A 167 5.55 -19.28 13.76
C LYS A 167 5.94 -18.72 12.39
N GLY A 168 6.07 -17.41 12.23
CA GLY A 168 6.27 -16.76 10.94
C GLY A 168 5.06 -16.92 10.02
N TRP A 169 3.85 -16.96 10.56
CA TRP A 169 2.61 -17.14 9.79
C TRP A 169 1.91 -15.81 9.47
N ILE A 170 2.28 -14.69 10.10
CA ILE A 170 1.91 -13.35 9.67
C ILE A 170 3.11 -12.76 8.92
N HIS A 171 2.88 -12.27 7.71
CA HIS A 171 3.92 -11.78 6.81
C HIS A 171 3.82 -10.27 6.54
N GLY A 172 2.63 -9.70 6.75
CA GLY A 172 2.37 -8.26 6.59
C GLY A 172 1.22 -7.80 7.47
N ILE A 173 1.16 -6.49 7.72
CA ILE A 173 0.07 -5.86 8.48
C ILE A 173 -0.36 -4.60 7.74
N GLU A 174 -1.68 -4.34 7.67
CA GLU A 174 -2.21 -3.12 7.11
C GLU A 174 -1.93 -1.92 8.01
N PHE A 175 -1.15 -0.99 7.47
CA PHE A 175 -0.95 0.32 8.04
C PHE A 175 -2.11 1.27 7.70
N PHE A 176 -2.62 1.18 6.47
CA PHE A 176 -3.71 2.01 5.96
C PHE A 176 -4.80 1.12 5.37
N ASN A 177 -6.05 1.36 5.81
CA ASN A 177 -7.21 0.66 5.29
C ASN A 177 -8.35 1.68 5.10
N GLU A 178 -8.99 1.70 3.93
CA GLU A 178 -10.01 2.68 3.54
C GLU A 178 -9.59 4.14 3.79
N PHE A 179 -9.89 4.68 4.97
CA PHE A 179 -9.61 6.07 5.39
C PHE A 179 -8.87 6.13 6.74
N GLU A 180 -8.60 5.00 7.36
CA GLU A 180 -7.95 4.91 8.67
C GLU A 180 -6.52 4.43 8.51
N TYR A 181 -5.63 4.86 9.42
CA TYR A 181 -4.26 4.36 9.49
C TYR A 181 -3.84 4.09 10.93
N TYR A 182 -2.91 3.15 11.08
CA TYR A 182 -2.52 2.58 12.36
C TYR A 182 -1.01 2.72 12.58
N PRO A 183 -0.49 3.89 13.03
CA PRO A 183 0.95 4.16 13.12
C PRO A 183 1.72 3.14 13.95
N LYS A 184 1.10 2.63 15.02
CA LYS A 184 1.69 1.63 15.92
C LYS A 184 2.19 0.37 15.22
N ILE A 185 1.57 -0.03 14.11
CA ILE A 185 1.97 -1.26 13.41
C ILE A 185 3.32 -1.13 12.72
N LEU A 186 3.79 0.10 12.44
CA LEU A 186 5.11 0.30 11.83
C LEU A 186 6.21 -0.29 12.70
N ASP A 187 6.17 -0.06 14.01
CA ASP A 187 7.14 -0.59 14.93
C ASP A 187 7.08 -2.13 15.00
N TRP A 188 5.88 -2.72 14.90
CA TRP A 188 5.74 -4.17 14.80
C TRP A 188 6.29 -4.73 13.50
N CYS A 189 6.02 -4.06 12.37
CA CYS A 189 6.55 -4.47 11.07
C CYS A 189 8.09 -4.40 11.02
N ILE A 190 8.69 -3.43 11.71
CA ILE A 190 10.15 -3.34 11.86
C ILE A 190 10.65 -4.48 12.77
N GLN A 191 10.05 -4.64 13.95
CA GLN A 191 10.45 -5.63 14.94
C GLN A 191 10.39 -7.07 14.40
N TYR A 192 9.30 -7.41 13.71
CA TYR A 192 9.06 -8.75 13.18
C TYR A 192 9.45 -8.92 11.71
N LYS A 193 10.05 -7.89 11.09
CA LYS A 193 10.48 -7.88 9.67
C LYS A 193 9.34 -8.13 8.68
N LEU A 194 8.13 -7.64 8.97
CA LEU A 194 6.94 -7.82 8.14
C LEU A 194 6.85 -6.77 7.04
N ALA A 195 6.03 -7.05 6.02
CA ALA A 195 5.62 -6.05 5.05
C ALA A 195 4.65 -5.03 5.70
N VAL A 196 4.78 -3.77 5.31
CA VAL A 196 3.80 -2.72 5.62
C VAL A 196 2.90 -2.58 4.40
N THR A 197 1.59 -2.77 4.56
CA THR A 197 0.63 -2.71 3.46
C THR A 197 -0.41 -1.61 3.67
N GLY A 198 -0.98 -1.12 2.58
CA GLY A 198 -2.09 -0.17 2.59
C GLY A 198 -3.00 -0.46 1.42
N ASN A 199 -4.29 -0.63 1.69
CA ASN A 199 -5.25 -1.13 0.74
C ASN A 199 -6.60 -0.43 0.86
N SER A 200 -7.44 -0.60 -0.16
CA SER A 200 -8.73 0.09 -0.20
C SER A 200 -9.82 -0.59 0.60
N ASP A 201 -9.77 -1.90 0.77
CA ASP A 201 -10.85 -2.70 1.37
C ASP A 201 -12.22 -2.37 0.76
N VAL A 202 -12.21 -2.12 -0.53
CA VAL A 202 -13.34 -1.52 -1.21
C VAL A 202 -14.47 -2.53 -1.44
N HIS A 203 -15.67 -2.13 -1.03
CA HIS A 203 -16.90 -2.90 -1.24
C HIS A 203 -17.76 -2.32 -2.37
N GLY A 204 -17.80 -1.00 -2.51
CA GLY A 204 -18.51 -0.26 -3.55
C GLY A 204 -17.67 0.04 -4.79
N ILE A 205 -18.10 1.02 -5.56
CA ILE A 205 -17.39 1.52 -6.75
C ILE A 205 -16.28 2.49 -6.30
N ILE A 206 -15.04 2.25 -6.70
CA ILE A 206 -13.86 3.06 -6.33
C ILE A 206 -14.08 4.55 -6.62
N SER A 207 -14.59 4.88 -7.80
CA SER A 207 -14.79 6.28 -8.20
C SER A 207 -15.88 7.02 -7.41
N GLU A 208 -16.75 6.31 -6.71
CA GLU A 208 -17.75 6.91 -5.83
C GLU A 208 -17.20 7.13 -4.42
N ILE A 209 -16.28 6.26 -3.98
CA ILE A 209 -15.66 6.29 -2.65
C ILE A 209 -14.51 7.30 -2.62
N TYR A 210 -13.61 7.23 -3.61
CA TYR A 210 -12.42 8.08 -3.72
C TYR A 210 -12.63 9.17 -4.78
N THR A 211 -13.60 10.07 -4.56
CA THR A 211 -13.92 11.16 -5.49
C THR A 211 -13.30 12.48 -5.06
N LYS A 212 -12.84 13.28 -6.05
CA LYS A 212 -12.67 14.71 -5.83
C LYS A 212 -14.07 15.35 -5.58
N PRO A 213 -14.25 16.26 -4.58
CA PRO A 213 -13.25 17.20 -4.08
C PRO A 213 -12.62 16.84 -2.73
N LYS A 214 -12.72 15.63 -2.23
CA LYS A 214 -12.20 15.31 -0.89
C LYS A 214 -10.67 15.14 -0.84
N ASP A 215 -9.98 15.27 -1.98
CA ASP A 215 -8.54 15.02 -2.13
C ASP A 215 -8.04 13.68 -1.53
N ILE A 216 -8.97 12.72 -1.44
CA ILE A 216 -8.71 11.39 -0.91
C ILE A 216 -8.33 10.51 -2.10
N SER A 217 -7.11 9.99 -2.08
CA SER A 217 -6.64 9.01 -3.06
C SER A 217 -6.87 7.58 -2.57
N ARG A 218 -7.11 6.65 -3.51
CA ARG A 218 -7.11 5.22 -3.23
C ARG A 218 -5.78 4.83 -2.58
N PRO A 219 -5.78 4.19 -1.40
CA PRO A 219 -4.55 3.69 -0.80
C PRO A 219 -3.90 2.62 -1.68
N MET A 220 -2.58 2.59 -1.66
CA MET A 220 -1.79 1.63 -2.44
C MET A 220 -0.63 1.09 -1.62
N THR A 221 -0.36 -0.20 -1.77
CA THR A 221 0.92 -0.78 -1.38
C THR A 221 1.90 -0.64 -2.55
N LEU A 222 2.99 0.08 -2.35
CA LEU A 222 4.11 0.17 -3.28
C LEU A 222 5.05 -0.99 -2.99
N VAL A 223 5.16 -1.93 -3.92
CA VAL A 223 5.98 -3.15 -3.75
C VAL A 223 7.22 -3.05 -4.64
N PHE A 224 8.40 -3.18 -4.03
CA PHE A 224 9.68 -3.12 -4.74
C PHE A 224 10.10 -4.51 -5.21
N ALA A 225 9.67 -4.86 -6.41
CA ALA A 225 9.89 -6.15 -7.05
C ALA A 225 11.02 -6.07 -8.08
N ARG A 226 11.70 -7.18 -8.34
CA ARG A 226 12.76 -7.23 -9.35
C ARG A 226 12.21 -7.21 -10.77
N GLU A 227 11.01 -7.78 -10.94
CA GLU A 227 10.34 -7.90 -12.22
C GLU A 227 8.84 -7.69 -12.03
N ARG A 228 8.14 -7.32 -13.09
CA ARG A 228 6.68 -7.19 -13.10
C ARG A 228 6.01 -8.56 -13.33
N THR A 229 6.20 -9.47 -12.36
CA THR A 229 5.61 -10.83 -12.36
C THR A 229 5.00 -11.15 -11.01
N SER A 230 3.99 -12.05 -10.99
CA SER A 230 3.38 -12.52 -9.74
C SER A 230 4.40 -13.17 -8.79
N ALA A 231 5.37 -13.90 -9.33
CA ALA A 231 6.43 -14.54 -8.54
C ALA A 231 7.36 -13.53 -7.87
N SER A 232 7.79 -12.50 -8.62
CA SER A 232 8.65 -11.44 -8.08
C SER A 232 7.90 -10.52 -7.09
N LEU A 233 6.62 -10.27 -7.35
CA LEU A 233 5.73 -9.56 -6.42
C LEU A 233 5.59 -10.33 -5.09
N LYS A 234 5.33 -11.65 -5.16
CA LYS A 234 5.24 -12.53 -3.99
C LYS A 234 6.55 -12.49 -3.18
N GLU A 235 7.68 -12.68 -3.85
CA GLU A 235 9.00 -12.65 -3.21
C GLU A 235 9.27 -11.30 -2.52
N ALA A 236 8.92 -10.18 -3.16
CA ALA A 236 9.09 -8.85 -2.60
C ALA A 236 8.22 -8.61 -1.34
N LEU A 237 6.97 -9.08 -1.36
CA LEU A 237 6.08 -9.02 -0.20
C LEU A 237 6.64 -9.83 0.98
N PHE A 238 7.06 -11.08 0.76
CA PHE A 238 7.69 -11.90 1.80
C PHE A 238 8.98 -11.29 2.34
N ALA A 239 9.76 -10.60 1.51
CA ALA A 239 10.95 -9.86 1.92
C ALA A 239 10.63 -8.54 2.63
N GLY A 240 9.36 -8.15 2.71
CA GLY A 240 8.93 -6.90 3.35
C GLY A 240 9.42 -5.64 2.63
N ARG A 241 9.65 -5.71 1.31
CA ARG A 241 10.07 -4.59 0.48
C ARG A 241 8.86 -3.80 0.02
N THR A 242 8.27 -3.05 0.95
CA THR A 242 7.04 -2.30 0.71
C THR A 242 7.09 -0.91 1.34
N LEU A 243 6.32 0.01 0.73
CA LEU A 243 5.83 1.24 1.33
C LEU A 243 4.33 1.33 1.09
N VAL A 244 3.65 2.13 1.88
CA VAL A 244 2.26 2.53 1.66
C VAL A 244 2.25 3.95 1.12
N TRP A 245 1.39 4.20 0.14
CA TRP A 245 1.02 5.54 -0.28
C TRP A 245 -0.50 5.71 -0.18
N ALA A 246 -0.93 6.63 0.67
CA ALA A 246 -2.34 6.96 0.86
C ALA A 246 -2.48 8.45 1.15
N ASN A 247 -3.30 9.15 0.37
CA ASN A 247 -3.39 10.60 0.40
C ASN A 247 -2.00 11.23 0.23
N ASP A 248 -1.57 12.09 1.17
CA ASP A 248 -0.24 12.69 1.19
C ASP A 248 0.76 11.88 2.03
N ILE A 249 0.35 10.74 2.61
CA ILE A 249 1.18 9.96 3.52
C ILE A 249 1.92 8.88 2.75
N VAL A 250 3.23 8.79 2.98
CA VAL A 250 4.05 7.61 2.67
C VAL A 250 4.45 6.97 4.00
N ALA A 251 4.33 5.65 4.11
CA ALA A 251 4.69 4.95 5.35
C ALA A 251 5.40 3.63 5.07
N GLY A 252 6.39 3.29 5.90
CA GLY A 252 7.09 2.02 5.86
C GLY A 252 8.51 2.11 6.40
N LYS A 253 9.31 1.07 6.16
CA LYS A 253 10.66 0.98 6.72
C LYS A 253 11.60 2.02 6.10
N GLU A 254 12.44 2.66 6.92
CA GLU A 254 13.38 3.71 6.48
C GLU A 254 14.31 3.22 5.36
N GLU A 255 14.72 1.95 5.40
CA GLU A 255 15.58 1.34 4.37
C GLU A 255 14.99 1.42 2.94
N PHE A 256 13.66 1.48 2.80
CA PHE A 256 12.97 1.68 1.53
C PHE A 256 12.49 3.13 1.35
N ALA A 257 12.02 3.78 2.42
CA ALA A 257 11.52 5.15 2.37
C ALA A 257 12.61 6.15 1.95
N LYS A 258 13.84 5.98 2.44
CA LYS A 258 14.95 6.89 2.17
C LYS A 258 15.41 6.87 0.70
N PRO A 259 15.76 5.71 0.10
CA PRO A 259 16.07 5.66 -1.33
C PRO A 259 14.89 6.08 -2.20
N PHE A 260 13.65 5.72 -1.83
CA PHE A 260 12.45 6.14 -2.54
C PHE A 260 12.30 7.66 -2.59
N PHE A 261 12.43 8.35 -1.45
CA PHE A 261 12.40 9.81 -1.39
C PHE A 261 13.44 10.44 -2.33
N TYR A 262 14.68 9.94 -2.32
CA TYR A 262 15.74 10.47 -3.18
C TYR A 262 15.53 10.17 -4.67
N GLN A 263 14.73 9.18 -5.04
CA GLN A 263 14.32 8.97 -6.43
C GLN A 263 13.19 9.94 -6.84
N CYS A 264 12.32 10.32 -5.89
CA CYS A 264 11.24 11.28 -6.16
C CYS A 264 11.77 12.68 -6.42
N ILE A 265 12.90 13.10 -5.81
CA ILE A 265 13.40 14.46 -5.88
C ILE A 265 14.77 14.55 -6.54
N SER A 266 15.09 15.73 -7.06
CA SER A 266 16.46 16.10 -7.43
C SER A 266 16.79 17.50 -6.99
N VAL A 267 17.97 17.71 -6.39
CA VAL A 267 18.48 19.00 -5.98
C VAL A 267 19.41 19.52 -7.06
N GLY A 268 19.08 20.66 -7.66
CA GLY A 268 19.88 21.29 -8.69
C GLY A 268 21.07 22.04 -8.09
N LYS A 269 22.14 22.22 -8.90
CA LYS A 269 23.26 23.10 -8.53
C LYS A 269 22.79 24.56 -8.43
N PRO A 270 23.48 25.41 -7.63
CA PRO A 270 23.20 26.81 -7.61
C PRO A 270 23.26 27.43 -9.02
N TYR A 271 22.25 28.21 -9.35
CA TYR A 271 22.16 28.92 -10.62
C TYR A 271 22.38 30.43 -10.47
N TYR A 272 22.27 30.95 -9.24
CA TYR A 272 22.50 32.34 -8.94
C TYR A 272 22.98 32.52 -7.52
N GLU A 273 23.90 33.48 -7.32
CA GLU A 273 24.40 33.90 -6.02
C GLU A 273 24.48 35.44 -5.94
N ASN A 274 24.17 35.98 -4.77
CA ASN A 274 24.40 37.37 -4.44
C ASN A 274 25.07 37.48 -3.07
N ASN A 275 25.25 38.72 -2.55
CA ASN A 275 25.94 38.94 -1.29
C ASN A 275 25.26 38.32 -0.05
N ARG A 276 23.99 37.93 -0.15
CA ARG A 276 23.19 37.40 0.96
C ARG A 276 22.85 35.92 0.81
N ASN A 277 22.53 35.49 -0.41
CA ASN A 277 21.93 34.16 -0.66
C ASN A 277 22.58 33.46 -1.85
N THR A 278 22.52 32.12 -1.78
CA THR A 278 22.73 31.19 -2.88
C THR A 278 21.34 30.63 -3.28
N TYR A 279 21.05 30.58 -4.57
CA TYR A 279 19.76 30.12 -5.10
C TYR A 279 19.92 28.84 -5.88
N PHE A 280 19.07 27.84 -5.56
CA PHE A 280 19.01 26.56 -6.26
C PHE A 280 17.56 26.09 -6.35
N GLU A 281 17.35 25.01 -7.08
CA GLU A 281 16.02 24.43 -7.30
C GLU A 281 15.97 22.98 -6.80
N ILE A 282 14.82 22.60 -6.26
CA ILE A 282 14.48 21.20 -5.93
C ILE A 282 13.30 20.80 -6.81
N ALA A 283 13.50 19.80 -7.67
CA ALA A 283 12.43 19.24 -8.48
C ALA A 283 11.87 18.00 -7.79
N ASN A 284 10.56 17.97 -7.58
CA ASN A 284 9.80 16.76 -7.28
C ASN A 284 9.24 16.18 -8.58
N LYS A 285 9.67 14.98 -8.95
CA LYS A 285 9.31 14.29 -10.19
C LYS A 285 8.19 13.25 -10.00
N SER A 286 7.67 13.14 -8.78
CA SER A 286 6.65 12.16 -8.42
C SER A 286 5.27 12.79 -8.25
N ASP A 287 4.24 11.95 -8.20
CA ASP A 287 2.87 12.36 -7.88
C ASP A 287 2.65 12.54 -6.35
N ILE A 288 3.69 12.36 -5.55
CA ILE A 288 3.63 12.45 -4.09
C ILE A 288 4.15 13.81 -3.63
N PRO A 289 3.36 14.60 -2.88
CA PRO A 289 3.86 15.82 -2.25
C PRO A 289 4.77 15.49 -1.06
N PHE A 290 5.74 16.35 -0.78
CA PHE A 290 6.57 16.24 0.42
C PHE A 290 6.61 17.54 1.21
N THR A 291 6.42 17.43 2.53
CA THR A 291 6.56 18.57 3.46
C THR A 291 7.77 18.35 4.33
N LEU A 292 8.80 19.16 4.10
CA LEU A 292 10.07 19.09 4.81
C LEU A 292 10.12 20.18 5.88
N ILE A 293 10.43 19.79 7.11
CA ILE A 293 10.61 20.70 8.25
C ILE A 293 12.10 20.74 8.59
N ASN A 294 12.64 21.95 8.68
CA ASN A 294 14.08 22.15 8.85
C ASN A 294 14.57 21.80 10.25
N GLY A 295 15.66 21.03 10.28
CA GLY A 295 16.49 20.82 11.47
C GLY A 295 17.81 21.61 11.47
N SER A 296 18.11 22.40 10.42
CA SER A 296 19.37 23.14 10.26
C SER A 296 19.17 24.64 10.48
N ALA A 297 20.07 25.31 11.24
CA ALA A 297 19.99 26.72 11.47
C ALA A 297 20.21 27.51 10.16
N GLY A 298 19.35 28.49 9.90
CA GLY A 298 19.49 29.42 8.79
C GLY A 298 18.98 28.93 7.41
N ALA A 299 18.51 27.66 7.31
CA ALA A 299 17.80 27.20 6.13
C ALA A 299 16.29 27.52 6.24
N PRO A 300 15.50 27.45 5.13
CA PRO A 300 14.06 27.60 5.19
C PRO A 300 13.43 26.64 6.20
N GLU A 301 12.56 27.16 7.09
CA GLU A 301 11.92 26.36 8.14
C GLU A 301 11.04 25.25 7.55
N THR A 302 10.33 25.58 6.48
CA THR A 302 9.44 24.62 5.79
C THR A 302 9.67 24.71 4.29
N LEU A 303 9.82 23.53 3.65
CA LEU A 303 9.80 23.39 2.20
C LEU A 303 8.64 22.46 1.83
N LYS A 304 7.76 22.93 0.96
CA LYS A 304 6.72 22.11 0.33
C LYS A 304 7.17 21.81 -1.09
N LEU A 305 7.28 20.52 -1.40
CA LEU A 305 7.64 20.01 -2.71
C LEU A 305 6.37 19.40 -3.31
N GLU A 306 5.61 20.23 -4.03
CA GLU A 306 4.37 19.79 -4.68
C GLU A 306 4.65 18.75 -5.77
N PRO A 307 3.67 17.87 -6.11
CA PRO A 307 3.83 16.87 -7.15
C PRO A 307 4.23 17.48 -8.51
N ASN A 308 5.16 16.84 -9.22
CA ASN A 308 5.60 17.23 -10.57
C ASN A 308 5.95 18.71 -10.69
N SER A 309 6.66 19.26 -9.71
CA SER A 309 6.95 20.68 -9.60
C SER A 309 8.41 21.00 -9.30
N ILE A 310 8.77 22.28 -9.47
CA ILE A 310 10.08 22.82 -9.10
C ILE A 310 9.89 23.86 -8.02
N THR A 311 10.55 23.66 -6.88
CA THR A 311 10.60 24.59 -5.76
C THR A 311 11.91 25.34 -5.77
N ARG A 312 11.86 26.68 -5.82
CA ARG A 312 13.04 27.55 -5.71
C ARG A 312 13.40 27.80 -4.27
N VAL A 313 14.68 27.63 -3.94
CA VAL A 313 15.20 27.77 -2.58
C VAL A 313 16.24 28.87 -2.56
N ALA A 314 16.09 29.82 -1.62
CA ALA A 314 17.10 30.84 -1.28
C ALA A 314 17.75 30.44 0.04
N LEU A 315 19.04 30.12 0.01
CA LEU A 315 19.82 29.69 1.14
C LEU A 315 20.82 30.82 1.54
N GLY A 316 20.82 31.21 2.80
CA GLY A 316 21.78 32.19 3.29
C GLY A 316 23.23 31.70 3.12
N ARG A 317 24.13 32.55 2.65
CA ARG A 317 25.55 32.17 2.35
C ARG A 317 26.35 31.57 3.51
N LYS A 318 25.90 31.77 4.75
CA LYS A 318 26.57 31.24 5.95
C LYS A 318 26.02 29.85 6.35
N VAL A 319 25.02 29.32 5.62
CA VAL A 319 24.43 28.01 5.93
C VAL A 319 25.30 26.92 5.33
N THR A 320 25.66 25.95 6.16
CA THR A 320 26.49 24.80 5.76
C THR A 320 25.65 23.68 5.21
N LEU A 321 26.16 22.98 4.21
CA LEU A 321 25.59 21.77 3.69
C LEU A 321 26.18 20.52 4.38
N PRO A 322 25.44 19.40 4.45
CA PRO A 322 24.07 19.21 3.93
C PRO A 322 23.02 19.90 4.80
N LEU A 323 21.87 20.26 4.18
CA LEU A 323 20.69 20.69 4.91
C LEU A 323 19.97 19.47 5.46
N ILE A 324 19.65 19.46 6.73
CA ILE A 324 18.93 18.37 7.38
C ILE A 324 17.47 18.73 7.50
N TYR A 325 16.60 17.84 7.01
CA TYR A 325 15.14 17.98 7.08
C TYR A 325 14.49 16.71 7.58
N ASP A 326 13.42 16.88 8.34
CA ASP A 326 12.47 15.84 8.66
C ASP A 326 11.30 15.90 7.65
N VAL A 327 11.06 14.83 6.91
CA VAL A 327 9.96 14.74 5.91
C VAL A 327 8.69 14.34 6.65
N LYS A 328 7.87 15.32 7.00
CA LYS A 328 6.76 15.19 7.95
C LYS A 328 5.71 14.16 7.54
N ASN A 329 5.48 13.98 6.26
CA ASN A 329 4.50 13.04 5.72
C ASN A 329 5.09 11.72 5.23
N VAL A 330 6.34 11.40 5.61
CA VAL A 330 6.96 10.08 5.38
C VAL A 330 7.21 9.43 6.73
N LEU A 331 6.32 8.50 7.12
CA LEU A 331 6.34 7.87 8.44
C LEU A 331 7.22 6.61 8.42
N THR A 332 8.17 6.52 9.34
CA THR A 332 9.13 5.41 9.45
C THR A 332 9.03 4.65 10.78
N GLY A 333 8.08 5.01 11.63
CA GLY A 333 7.74 4.39 12.90
C GLY A 333 6.51 5.05 13.49
N GLU A 334 6.00 4.54 14.63
CA GLU A 334 4.81 5.10 15.29
C GLU A 334 4.93 6.61 15.54
N ASN A 335 6.10 7.05 15.99
CA ASN A 335 6.39 8.45 16.32
C ASN A 335 7.61 8.99 15.55
N SER A 336 7.94 8.39 14.41
CA SER A 336 9.14 8.73 13.65
C SER A 336 8.79 9.07 12.21
N VAL A 337 9.47 10.08 11.67
CA VAL A 337 9.41 10.49 10.27
C VAL A 337 10.79 10.35 9.62
N LEU A 338 10.81 10.29 8.30
CA LEU A 338 12.05 10.17 7.54
C LEU A 338 12.93 11.43 7.70
N ARG A 339 14.16 11.23 8.14
CA ARG A 339 15.19 12.28 8.15
C ARG A 339 16.07 12.19 6.92
N VAL A 340 16.26 13.32 6.23
CA VAL A 340 16.99 13.42 4.97
C VAL A 340 18.03 14.53 4.99
N GLU A 341 19.04 14.38 4.14
CA GLU A 341 20.10 15.37 3.88
C GLU A 341 19.97 15.87 2.45
N LEU A 342 19.83 17.19 2.28
CA LEU A 342 19.82 17.82 0.98
C LEU A 342 21.17 18.52 0.71
N LYS A 343 21.75 18.24 -0.44
CA LYS A 343 22.97 18.89 -0.94
C LYS A 343 22.85 19.07 -2.46
N TYR A 344 23.42 20.15 -3.00
CA TYR A 344 23.55 20.40 -4.45
C TYR A 344 24.97 20.11 -4.95
#